data_9670631420fb4419d948ad63deaa644b
#
_entry.id   9670631420fb4419d948ad63deaa644b
#
_cell.length_a   1.000
_cell.length_b   1.000
_cell.length_c   1.000
_cell.angle_alpha   90.00
_cell.angle_beta   90.00
_cell.angle_gamma   90.00
#
_symmetry.space_group_name_H-M   'P 1'
#
loop_
_entity.id
_entity.type
_entity.pdbx_description
1 polymer ?
#
loop_
_entity_poly.entity_id
_entity_poly.type
_entity_poly.pdbx_seq_one_letter_code
_entity_poly.pdbx_strand_id
1 'polypeptide(L)'
;MERKEFSIVRFLSSKSRFDNIVLLEGFIVGILAGIVGVVYRLLLSYGEKMAYFVVDYIKNNTLHLCIWIICILMIGFIISKLLKYESYISGSGIPQVEAEMIDQIDEKWYRVIFAKMVAGTLSIVGGLSLGREGPSIQLGAMVGKGLASVFKRMKLEEKYLLTCGAAAGLSAAFNAPLAGVLFALEEIHKNFSPLALVTVMVASLTGDFISKNVFGMTPSLYFPLVESLPLGQYGFLIILGIIVGLLGVLYNKTTMFTLKMYDKITFLKNNQKIFIPLLVSVGFMIFYPDVLCGGHHIIDILHEGNFVLSTILLLLLMKFIFSLISFGSGAPGGIFFPLLVLGSLIGCAYALIVTTYCGVPQMYFNNFIVVAMAGLFASIVRAPITGIVLIAEMCGSLSQFLPIAVCSFVGYIVANMLRCEPIYHSLLNRMIKNGNHEISLEEKEILHYSIELGSCCLDQPIKDLGLPKECVIISINRGIEEIVPRGDTVLHLGDHLTILVNKENREVTKDILHKFFTLEL
;
A
#
# COMPACT_ATOMS: atom_id res chain seq x y z
N MET A 1 -23.68 -6.13 -45.32
CA MET A 1 -23.61 -7.01 -44.14
C MET A 1 -22.19 -7.56 -43.93
N GLU A 2 -21.54 -8.13 -44.95
CA GLU A 2 -20.18 -8.72 -44.89
C GLU A 2 -19.07 -7.78 -44.38
N ARG A 3 -19.08 -6.48 -44.72
CA ARG A 3 -18.06 -5.52 -44.24
C ARG A 3 -18.10 -5.27 -42.74
N LYS A 4 -19.25 -5.36 -42.06
CA LYS A 4 -19.40 -5.21 -40.62
C LYS A 4 -18.94 -6.48 -39.88
N GLU A 5 -19.25 -7.66 -40.39
CA GLU A 5 -18.81 -8.94 -39.81
C GLU A 5 -17.29 -9.08 -39.89
N PHE A 6 -16.67 -8.71 -41.01
CA PHE A 6 -15.20 -8.76 -41.18
C PHE A 6 -14.49 -7.79 -40.20
N SER A 7 -15.08 -6.65 -39.88
CA SER A 7 -14.52 -5.71 -38.92
C SER A 7 -14.63 -6.23 -37.47
N ILE A 8 -15.74 -6.88 -37.13
CA ILE A 8 -15.99 -7.45 -35.79
C ILE A 8 -15.03 -8.65 -35.55
N VAL A 9 -14.91 -9.57 -36.52
CA VAL A 9 -14.00 -10.72 -36.41
C VAL A 9 -12.53 -10.24 -36.28
N ARG A 10 -12.12 -9.23 -37.04
CA ARG A 10 -10.78 -8.65 -36.97
C ARG A 10 -10.56 -7.92 -35.62
N PHE A 11 -11.56 -7.25 -35.09
CA PHE A 11 -11.52 -6.62 -33.77
C PHE A 11 -11.42 -7.66 -32.65
N LEU A 12 -12.25 -8.71 -32.69
CA LEU A 12 -12.23 -9.80 -31.70
C LEU A 12 -10.90 -10.59 -31.75
N SER A 13 -10.38 -10.87 -32.94
CA SER A 13 -9.08 -11.53 -33.11
C SER A 13 -7.91 -10.65 -32.62
N SER A 14 -7.99 -9.36 -32.85
CA SER A 14 -7.02 -8.37 -32.36
C SER A 14 -7.05 -8.26 -30.82
N LYS A 15 -8.24 -8.26 -30.22
CA LYS A 15 -8.43 -8.23 -28.77
C LYS A 15 -7.90 -9.51 -28.11
N SER A 16 -8.28 -10.69 -28.65
CA SER A 16 -7.79 -11.97 -28.12
C SER A 16 -6.27 -12.10 -28.23
N ARG A 17 -5.67 -11.57 -29.30
CA ARG A 17 -4.21 -11.55 -29.45
C ARG A 17 -3.54 -10.62 -28.42
N PHE A 18 -4.15 -9.47 -28.15
CA PHE A 18 -3.68 -8.54 -27.12
C PHE A 18 -3.71 -9.20 -25.73
N ASP A 19 -4.85 -9.80 -25.36
CA ASP A 19 -5.04 -10.46 -24.07
C ASP A 19 -4.00 -11.57 -23.84
N ASN A 20 -3.76 -12.41 -24.87
CA ASN A 20 -2.77 -13.50 -24.79
C ASN A 20 -1.33 -12.99 -24.66
N ILE A 21 -0.98 -11.89 -25.35
CA ILE A 21 0.36 -11.28 -25.25
C ILE A 21 0.59 -10.73 -23.84
N VAL A 22 -0.36 -9.96 -23.31
CA VAL A 22 -0.25 -9.36 -21.98
C VAL A 22 -0.17 -10.45 -20.90
N LEU A 23 -0.89 -11.56 -21.07
CA LEU A 23 -0.84 -12.71 -20.15
C LEU A 23 0.53 -13.40 -20.18
N LEU A 24 1.10 -13.65 -21.37
CA LEU A 24 2.44 -14.23 -21.50
C LEU A 24 3.52 -13.31 -20.91
N GLU A 25 3.41 -12.03 -21.16
CA GLU A 25 4.33 -11.04 -20.58
C GLU A 25 4.17 -10.94 -19.07
N GLY A 26 2.95 -11.03 -18.54
CA GLY A 26 2.68 -11.13 -17.10
C GLY A 26 3.38 -12.33 -16.47
N PHE A 27 3.37 -13.49 -17.15
CA PHE A 27 4.12 -14.68 -16.73
C PHE A 27 5.64 -14.42 -16.66
N ILE A 28 6.21 -13.79 -17.71
CA ILE A 28 7.64 -13.45 -17.75
C ILE A 28 7.99 -12.44 -16.64
N VAL A 29 7.16 -11.41 -16.45
CA VAL A 29 7.32 -10.45 -15.35
C VAL A 29 7.28 -11.17 -14.00
N GLY A 30 6.36 -12.14 -13.83
CA GLY A 30 6.26 -12.95 -12.62
C GLY A 30 7.56 -13.71 -12.31
N ILE A 31 8.19 -14.29 -13.32
CA ILE A 31 9.50 -14.97 -13.18
C ILE A 31 10.57 -13.95 -12.74
N LEU A 32 10.73 -12.87 -13.47
CA LEU A 32 11.80 -11.91 -13.24
C LEU A 32 11.61 -11.17 -11.89
N ALA A 33 10.40 -10.72 -11.61
CA ALA A 33 10.07 -10.06 -10.34
C ALA A 33 10.18 -11.03 -9.16
N GLY A 34 9.79 -12.30 -9.33
CA GLY A 34 9.98 -13.36 -8.35
C GLY A 34 11.46 -13.57 -8.02
N ILE A 35 12.34 -13.65 -9.02
CA ILE A 35 13.80 -13.77 -8.81
C ILE A 35 14.34 -12.55 -8.05
N VAL A 36 13.99 -11.34 -8.49
CA VAL A 36 14.44 -10.09 -7.83
C VAL A 36 13.92 -10.03 -6.39
N GLY A 37 12.66 -10.41 -6.16
CA GLY A 37 12.06 -10.50 -4.83
C GLY A 37 12.76 -11.50 -3.92
N VAL A 38 13.09 -12.69 -4.42
CA VAL A 38 13.85 -13.73 -3.70
C VAL A 38 15.24 -13.24 -3.32
N VAL A 39 15.98 -12.66 -4.28
CA VAL A 39 17.31 -12.10 -4.01
C VAL A 39 17.24 -11.01 -2.93
N TYR A 40 16.27 -10.10 -3.04
CA TYR A 40 16.10 -9.05 -2.05
C TYR A 40 15.75 -9.61 -0.67
N ARG A 41 14.83 -10.58 -0.60
CA ARG A 41 14.46 -11.26 0.66
C ARG A 41 15.66 -11.96 1.31
N LEU A 42 16.52 -12.62 0.53
CA LEU A 42 17.76 -13.22 1.02
C LEU A 42 18.70 -12.17 1.59
N LEU A 43 18.96 -11.08 0.85
CA LEU A 43 19.82 -9.99 1.30
C LEU A 43 19.33 -9.39 2.62
N LEU A 44 18.02 -9.18 2.77
CA LEU A 44 17.43 -8.65 4.00
C LEU A 44 17.53 -9.64 5.16
N SER A 45 17.32 -10.94 4.92
CA SER A 45 17.47 -11.98 5.94
C SER A 45 18.91 -12.06 6.46
N TYR A 46 19.90 -11.96 5.56
CA TYR A 46 21.30 -11.84 5.98
C TYR A 46 21.58 -10.51 6.71
N GLY A 47 20.99 -9.41 6.26
CA GLY A 47 21.09 -8.11 6.91
C GLY A 47 20.53 -8.12 8.33
N GLU A 48 19.39 -8.77 8.55
CA GLU A 48 18.77 -8.94 9.85
C GLU A 48 19.64 -9.80 10.78
N LYS A 49 20.14 -10.95 10.31
CA LYS A 49 21.09 -11.78 11.05
C LYS A 49 22.34 -11.00 11.44
N MET A 50 22.86 -10.19 10.53
CA MET A 50 24.02 -9.34 10.80
C MET A 50 23.73 -8.28 11.87
N ALA A 51 22.54 -7.66 11.85
CA ALA A 51 22.15 -6.68 12.86
C ALA A 51 22.09 -7.31 14.26
N TYR A 52 21.50 -8.51 14.41
CA TYR A 52 21.49 -9.23 15.70
C TYR A 52 22.86 -9.75 16.12
N PHE A 53 23.68 -10.21 15.19
CA PHE A 53 25.09 -10.56 15.50
C PHE A 53 25.85 -9.35 16.08
N VAL A 54 25.63 -8.17 15.51
CA VAL A 54 26.23 -6.94 16.01
C VAL A 54 25.74 -6.59 17.43
N VAL A 55 24.46 -6.81 17.73
CA VAL A 55 23.93 -6.59 19.08
C VAL A 55 24.72 -7.40 20.11
N ASP A 56 25.00 -8.66 19.83
CA ASP A 56 25.79 -9.52 20.74
C ASP A 56 27.28 -9.09 20.78
N TYR A 57 27.82 -8.62 19.64
CA TYR A 57 29.20 -8.18 19.54
C TYR A 57 29.46 -6.89 20.34
N ILE A 58 28.52 -5.95 20.39
CA ILE A 58 28.69 -4.65 21.09
C ILE A 58 28.38 -4.72 22.59
N LYS A 59 27.59 -5.69 23.06
CA LYS A 59 27.17 -5.80 24.47
C LYS A 59 28.33 -5.89 25.47
N ASN A 60 29.45 -6.47 25.07
CA ASN A 60 30.52 -6.86 25.99
C ASN A 60 31.79 -6.00 25.90
N ASN A 61 31.86 -5.03 24.97
CA ASN A 61 33.09 -4.26 24.79
C ASN A 61 32.85 -2.87 24.17
N THR A 62 33.24 -1.83 24.92
CA THR A 62 33.11 -0.43 24.47
C THR A 62 33.87 -0.13 23.18
N LEU A 63 35.00 -0.82 22.93
CA LEU A 63 35.75 -0.68 21.68
C LEU A 63 34.92 -1.16 20.48
N HIS A 64 34.22 -2.27 20.61
CA HIS A 64 33.32 -2.79 19.57
C HIS A 64 32.19 -1.82 19.27
N LEU A 65 31.63 -1.17 20.30
CA LEU A 65 30.63 -0.12 20.13
C LEU A 65 31.18 1.06 19.31
N CYS A 66 32.41 1.55 19.62
CA CYS A 66 33.05 2.60 18.86
C CYS A 66 33.27 2.23 17.39
N ILE A 67 33.75 1.01 17.14
CA ILE A 67 33.90 0.47 15.77
C ILE A 67 32.57 0.45 15.06
N TRP A 68 31.49 -0.02 15.73
CA TRP A 68 30.16 -0.09 15.13
C TRP A 68 29.59 1.31 14.79
N ILE A 69 29.82 2.31 15.65
CA ILE A 69 29.41 3.69 15.34
C ILE A 69 30.08 4.18 14.05
N ILE A 70 31.36 3.87 13.83
CA ILE A 70 32.06 4.20 12.58
C ILE A 70 31.41 3.47 11.40
N CYS A 71 31.09 2.17 11.55
CA CYS A 71 30.40 1.40 10.52
C CYS A 71 29.02 1.99 10.19
N ILE A 72 28.25 2.40 11.18
CA ILE A 72 26.93 3.04 11.02
C ILE A 72 27.07 4.36 10.24
N LEU A 73 28.09 5.16 10.52
CA LEU A 73 28.34 6.39 9.76
C LEU A 73 28.72 6.09 8.30
N MET A 74 29.49 5.04 8.05
CA MET A 74 29.81 4.59 6.68
C MET A 74 28.54 4.09 5.95
N ILE A 75 27.72 3.29 6.61
CA ILE A 75 26.43 2.84 6.08
C ILE A 75 25.55 4.05 5.73
N GLY A 76 25.42 5.00 6.65
CA GLY A 76 24.68 6.24 6.43
C GLY A 76 25.19 7.04 5.25
N PHE A 77 26.52 7.12 5.08
CA PHE A 77 27.14 7.80 3.94
C PHE A 77 26.78 7.11 2.61
N ILE A 78 26.85 5.77 2.54
CA ILE A 78 26.50 5.01 1.34
C ILE A 78 25.02 5.22 1.00
N ILE A 79 24.12 5.05 1.98
CA ILE A 79 22.67 5.25 1.77
C ILE A 79 22.40 6.69 1.32
N SER A 80 23.04 7.68 1.94
CA SER A 80 22.91 9.10 1.56
C SER A 80 23.34 9.35 0.11
N LYS A 81 24.40 8.70 -0.36
CA LYS A 81 24.84 8.79 -1.77
C LYS A 81 23.85 8.13 -2.72
N LEU A 82 23.29 6.97 -2.35
CA LEU A 82 22.28 6.28 -3.16
C LEU A 82 20.98 7.07 -3.23
N LEU A 83 20.51 7.67 -2.14
CA LEU A 83 19.37 8.59 -2.12
C LEU A 83 19.60 9.86 -2.97
N LYS A 84 20.84 10.31 -3.10
CA LYS A 84 21.18 11.41 -4.01
C LYS A 84 21.23 10.95 -5.48
N TYR A 85 21.68 9.71 -5.73
CA TYR A 85 21.77 9.13 -7.07
C TYR A 85 20.39 8.84 -7.66
N GLU A 86 19.48 8.30 -6.83
CA GLU A 86 18.09 8.01 -7.19
C GLU A 86 17.15 8.37 -6.02
N SER A 87 16.44 9.47 -6.15
CA SER A 87 15.59 10.00 -5.07
C SER A 87 14.32 9.16 -4.85
N TYR A 88 13.85 8.45 -5.87
CA TYR A 88 12.63 7.64 -5.80
C TYR A 88 12.79 6.36 -4.98
N ILE A 89 14.00 6.02 -4.52
CA ILE A 89 14.20 4.90 -3.58
C ILE A 89 13.83 5.27 -2.13
N SER A 90 13.55 6.55 -1.83
CA SER A 90 13.19 7.00 -0.48
C SER A 90 11.88 6.40 0.00
N GLY A 91 11.81 6.03 1.29
CA GLY A 91 10.60 5.51 1.93
C GLY A 91 10.13 4.16 1.40
N SER A 92 8.82 3.93 1.43
CA SER A 92 8.18 2.65 1.13
C SER A 92 8.38 2.18 -0.31
N GLY A 93 8.17 3.04 -1.29
CA GLY A 93 8.12 2.67 -2.72
C GLY A 93 6.70 2.50 -3.26
N ILE A 94 5.69 2.25 -2.42
CA ILE A 94 4.29 2.12 -2.86
C ILE A 94 3.77 3.44 -3.43
N PRO A 95 3.91 4.60 -2.76
CA PRO A 95 3.48 5.88 -3.34
C PRO A 95 4.18 6.23 -4.66
N GLN A 96 5.44 5.77 -4.84
CA GLN A 96 6.16 5.96 -6.10
C GLN A 96 5.53 5.14 -7.22
N VAL A 97 5.21 3.87 -6.96
CA VAL A 97 4.51 3.00 -7.93
C VAL A 97 3.12 3.58 -8.28
N GLU A 98 2.38 4.08 -7.29
CA GLU A 98 1.11 4.77 -7.55
C GLU A 98 1.30 6.02 -8.41
N ALA A 99 2.33 6.84 -8.14
CA ALA A 99 2.64 8.03 -8.93
C ALA A 99 3.03 7.70 -10.38
N GLU A 100 3.75 6.61 -10.58
CA GLU A 100 4.09 6.08 -11.91
C GLU A 100 2.83 5.62 -12.66
N MET A 101 1.90 4.96 -11.96
CA MET A 101 0.62 4.51 -12.55
C MET A 101 -0.26 5.65 -13.05
N ILE A 102 -0.20 6.81 -12.40
CA ILE A 102 -0.94 8.02 -12.79
C ILE A 102 -0.10 8.99 -13.64
N ASP A 103 1.06 8.54 -14.15
CA ASP A 103 1.97 9.30 -15.02
C ASP A 103 2.50 10.61 -14.39
N GLN A 104 2.61 10.67 -13.05
CA GLN A 104 3.14 11.84 -12.32
C GLN A 104 4.66 11.82 -12.20
N ILE A 105 5.28 10.66 -12.31
CA ILE A 105 6.74 10.48 -12.28
C ILE A 105 7.17 9.50 -13.37
N ASP A 106 8.45 9.50 -13.70
CA ASP A 106 9.08 8.54 -14.60
C ASP A 106 10.35 7.97 -13.96
N GLU A 107 10.20 6.83 -13.27
CA GLU A 107 11.29 6.16 -12.58
C GLU A 107 12.21 5.44 -13.58
N LYS A 108 13.52 5.59 -13.40
CA LYS A 108 14.51 4.82 -14.16
C LYS A 108 14.64 3.42 -13.56
N TRP A 109 13.89 2.45 -14.08
CA TRP A 109 13.73 1.11 -13.53
C TRP A 109 15.04 0.45 -13.04
N TYR A 110 16.11 0.50 -13.85
CA TYR A 110 17.40 -0.12 -13.50
C TYR A 110 18.14 0.57 -12.35
N ARG A 111 17.99 1.90 -12.23
CA ARG A 111 18.59 2.67 -11.11
C ARG A 111 17.85 2.37 -9.81
N VAL A 112 16.54 2.35 -9.87
CA VAL A 112 15.70 2.07 -8.70
C VAL A 112 15.95 0.65 -8.20
N ILE A 113 15.98 -0.37 -9.09
CA ILE A 113 16.27 -1.75 -8.70
C ILE A 113 17.60 -1.83 -7.95
N PHE A 114 18.68 -1.34 -8.54
CA PHE A 114 20.00 -1.41 -7.91
C PHE A 114 20.07 -0.61 -6.59
N ALA A 115 19.68 0.65 -6.64
CA ALA A 115 19.82 1.54 -5.49
C ALA A 115 18.91 1.15 -4.32
N LYS A 116 17.66 0.71 -4.60
CA LYS A 116 16.72 0.25 -3.56
C LYS A 116 17.18 -1.06 -2.90
N MET A 117 17.69 -2.02 -3.67
CA MET A 117 18.23 -3.26 -3.12
C MET A 117 19.37 -3.00 -2.16
N VAL A 118 20.37 -2.23 -2.58
CA VAL A 118 21.55 -1.94 -1.74
C VAL A 118 21.18 -1.09 -0.54
N ALA A 119 20.47 0.03 -0.74
CA ALA A 119 20.14 0.93 0.36
C ALA A 119 19.14 0.33 1.36
N GLY A 120 18.16 -0.46 0.88
CA GLY A 120 17.23 -1.18 1.74
C GLY A 120 17.93 -2.22 2.61
N THR A 121 18.85 -3.00 2.02
CA THR A 121 19.65 -3.99 2.77
C THR A 121 20.52 -3.30 3.83
N LEU A 122 21.22 -2.23 3.47
CA LEU A 122 22.05 -1.48 4.42
C LEU A 122 21.21 -0.83 5.54
N SER A 123 19.97 -0.41 5.26
CA SER A 123 19.05 0.11 6.27
C SER A 123 18.71 -0.96 7.32
N ILE A 124 18.47 -2.21 6.90
CA ILE A 124 18.21 -3.34 7.81
C ILE A 124 19.49 -3.74 8.57
N VAL A 125 20.66 -3.80 7.92
CA VAL A 125 21.96 -4.02 8.60
C VAL A 125 22.18 -2.97 9.69
N GLY A 126 21.82 -1.71 9.42
CA GLY A 126 21.84 -0.61 10.40
C GLY A 126 20.78 -0.75 11.51
N GLY A 127 19.97 -1.81 11.51
CA GLY A 127 18.97 -2.11 12.53
C GLY A 127 17.69 -1.26 12.45
N LEU A 128 17.46 -0.51 11.36
CA LEU A 128 16.30 0.36 11.25
C LEU A 128 14.97 -0.43 11.26
N SER A 129 13.97 0.10 11.97
CA SER A 129 12.64 -0.50 12.04
C SER A 129 11.84 -0.23 10.76
N LEU A 130 12.09 -1.05 9.74
CA LEU A 130 11.54 -0.93 8.39
C LEU A 130 11.10 -2.30 7.85
N GLY A 131 10.05 -2.30 7.05
CA GLY A 131 9.56 -3.48 6.35
C GLY A 131 10.15 -3.62 4.94
N ARG A 132 10.12 -4.84 4.43
CA ARG A 132 10.63 -5.22 3.10
C ARG A 132 9.59 -5.14 1.99
N GLU A 133 8.32 -5.09 2.33
CA GLU A 133 7.20 -5.31 1.42
C GLU A 133 7.04 -4.18 0.41
N GLY A 134 7.02 -2.94 0.91
CA GLY A 134 6.97 -1.77 0.04
C GLY A 134 8.11 -1.73 -0.99
N PRO A 135 9.37 -1.90 -0.57
CA PRO A 135 10.48 -2.07 -1.50
C PRO A 135 10.30 -3.23 -2.47
N SER A 136 9.79 -4.40 -2.04
CA SER A 136 9.56 -5.55 -2.93
C SER A 136 8.51 -5.24 -4.00
N ILE A 137 7.45 -4.49 -3.64
CA ILE A 137 6.44 -4.01 -4.58
C ILE A 137 7.09 -3.09 -5.62
N GLN A 138 7.89 -2.10 -5.19
CA GLN A 138 8.57 -1.18 -6.10
C GLN A 138 9.57 -1.90 -7.00
N LEU A 139 10.38 -2.80 -6.44
CA LEU A 139 11.33 -3.60 -7.21
C LEU A 139 10.64 -4.44 -8.29
N GLY A 140 9.56 -5.13 -7.91
CA GLY A 140 8.75 -5.91 -8.84
C GLY A 140 8.11 -5.03 -9.93
N ALA A 141 7.52 -3.90 -9.55
CA ALA A 141 6.94 -2.93 -10.48
C ALA A 141 8.00 -2.42 -11.49
N MET A 142 9.21 -2.11 -11.02
CA MET A 142 10.31 -1.69 -11.88
C MET A 142 10.80 -2.78 -12.82
N VAL A 143 10.70 -4.06 -12.45
CA VAL A 143 10.92 -5.18 -13.38
C VAL A 143 9.87 -5.17 -14.49
N GLY A 144 8.59 -4.99 -14.15
CA GLY A 144 7.51 -4.87 -15.13
C GLY A 144 7.73 -3.69 -16.08
N LYS A 145 8.08 -2.52 -15.55
CA LYS A 145 8.44 -1.32 -16.35
C LYS A 145 9.65 -1.58 -17.26
N GLY A 146 10.67 -2.26 -16.73
CA GLY A 146 11.86 -2.63 -17.51
C GLY A 146 11.52 -3.51 -18.70
N LEU A 147 10.68 -4.53 -18.51
CA LEU A 147 10.22 -5.41 -19.60
C LEU A 147 9.40 -4.63 -20.63
N ALA A 148 8.47 -3.78 -20.20
CA ALA A 148 7.69 -2.91 -21.07
C ALA A 148 8.59 -2.00 -21.93
N SER A 149 9.62 -1.41 -21.31
CA SER A 149 10.60 -0.57 -22.00
C SER A 149 11.42 -1.36 -23.05
N VAL A 150 11.90 -2.56 -22.71
CA VAL A 150 12.66 -3.43 -23.61
C VAL A 150 11.81 -3.85 -24.81
N PHE A 151 10.54 -4.20 -24.59
CA PHE A 151 9.61 -4.60 -25.64
C PHE A 151 8.92 -3.41 -26.33
N LYS A 152 9.26 -2.17 -25.95
CA LYS A 152 8.69 -0.93 -26.49
C LYS A 152 7.16 -0.94 -26.45
N ARG A 153 6.60 -1.33 -25.32
CA ARG A 153 5.15 -1.41 -25.11
C ARG A 153 4.51 -0.03 -24.97
N MET A 154 3.21 0.05 -25.31
CA MET A 154 2.41 1.25 -25.08
C MET A 154 2.20 1.50 -23.60
N LYS A 155 1.92 2.74 -23.19
CA LYS A 155 1.69 3.11 -21.79
C LYS A 155 0.62 2.28 -21.09
N LEU A 156 -0.43 1.88 -21.80
CA LEU A 156 -1.47 1.00 -21.25
C LEU A 156 -0.91 -0.38 -20.88
N GLU A 157 -0.14 -0.99 -21.78
CA GLU A 157 0.51 -2.29 -21.54
C GLU A 157 1.55 -2.19 -20.42
N GLU A 158 2.32 -1.10 -20.39
CA GLU A 158 3.28 -0.81 -19.32
C GLU A 158 2.62 -0.81 -17.94
N LYS A 159 1.43 -0.17 -17.80
CA LYS A 159 0.66 -0.16 -16.55
C LYS A 159 0.23 -1.57 -16.10
N TYR A 160 -0.18 -2.43 -17.02
CA TYR A 160 -0.48 -3.83 -16.71
C TYR A 160 0.76 -4.58 -16.22
N LEU A 161 1.90 -4.46 -16.93
CA LEU A 161 3.14 -5.14 -16.57
C LEU A 161 3.73 -4.63 -15.25
N LEU A 162 3.60 -3.31 -14.98
CA LEU A 162 3.98 -2.68 -13.73
C LEU A 162 3.15 -3.26 -12.56
N THR A 163 1.83 -3.39 -12.76
CA THR A 163 0.92 -4.01 -11.77
C THR A 163 1.26 -5.50 -11.56
N CYS A 164 1.55 -6.25 -12.63
CA CYS A 164 1.99 -7.64 -12.55
C CYS A 164 3.28 -7.78 -11.73
N GLY A 165 4.24 -6.90 -11.99
CA GLY A 165 5.50 -6.88 -11.24
C GLY A 165 5.30 -6.55 -9.77
N ALA A 166 4.48 -5.55 -9.45
CA ALA A 166 4.13 -5.19 -8.08
C ALA A 166 3.51 -6.36 -7.30
N ALA A 167 2.54 -7.07 -7.92
CA ALA A 167 1.89 -8.23 -7.34
C ALA A 167 2.87 -9.39 -7.10
N ALA A 168 3.71 -9.70 -8.09
CA ALA A 168 4.72 -10.76 -7.99
C ALA A 168 5.78 -10.43 -6.93
N GLY A 169 6.18 -9.16 -6.82
CA GLY A 169 7.11 -8.68 -5.78
C GLY A 169 6.56 -8.85 -4.36
N LEU A 170 5.28 -8.49 -4.14
CA LEU A 170 4.62 -8.67 -2.84
C LEU A 170 4.43 -10.15 -2.52
N SER A 171 4.01 -10.94 -3.51
CA SER A 171 3.82 -12.38 -3.38
C SER A 171 5.12 -13.08 -2.97
N ALA A 172 6.23 -12.77 -3.63
CA ALA A 172 7.55 -13.32 -3.30
C ALA A 172 8.03 -12.92 -1.90
N ALA A 173 7.65 -11.73 -1.41
CA ALA A 173 8.01 -11.26 -0.08
C ALA A 173 7.30 -12.01 1.05
N PHE A 174 6.03 -12.44 0.83
CA PHE A 174 5.15 -12.97 1.87
C PHE A 174 4.71 -14.42 1.68
N ASN A 175 5.00 -15.06 0.55
CA ASN A 175 4.42 -16.34 0.13
C ASN A 175 2.86 -16.27 0.06
N ALA A 176 2.31 -15.11 -0.35
CA ALA A 176 0.88 -14.78 -0.32
C ALA A 176 0.41 -14.28 -1.70
N PRO A 177 0.17 -15.19 -2.65
CA PRO A 177 -0.13 -14.81 -4.03
C PRO A 177 -1.48 -14.13 -4.21
N LEU A 178 -2.54 -14.53 -3.52
CA LEU A 178 -3.86 -13.89 -3.62
C LEU A 178 -3.82 -12.48 -3.04
N ALA A 179 -3.14 -12.30 -1.90
CA ALA A 179 -2.94 -10.99 -1.31
C ALA A 179 -2.13 -10.07 -2.24
N GLY A 180 -1.12 -10.61 -2.92
CA GLY A 180 -0.34 -9.87 -3.92
C GLY A 180 -1.21 -9.31 -5.05
N VAL A 181 -2.13 -10.13 -5.57
CA VAL A 181 -3.10 -9.72 -6.59
C VAL A 181 -4.04 -8.64 -6.07
N LEU A 182 -4.65 -8.89 -4.91
CA LEU A 182 -5.64 -7.98 -4.34
C LEU A 182 -5.02 -6.63 -4.01
N PHE A 183 -3.84 -6.60 -3.39
CA PHE A 183 -3.13 -5.36 -3.11
C PHE A 183 -2.82 -4.57 -4.39
N ALA A 184 -2.31 -5.26 -5.41
CA ALA A 184 -1.98 -4.63 -6.67
C ALA A 184 -3.21 -4.05 -7.39
N LEU A 185 -4.38 -4.69 -7.27
CA LEU A 185 -5.62 -4.21 -7.89
C LEU A 185 -6.38 -3.20 -7.01
N GLU A 186 -6.41 -3.40 -5.68
CA GLU A 186 -7.14 -2.53 -4.74
C GLU A 186 -6.40 -1.21 -4.49
N GLU A 187 -5.07 -1.24 -4.35
CA GLU A 187 -4.29 -0.08 -3.94
C GLU A 187 -3.52 0.58 -5.11
N ILE A 188 -2.92 -0.21 -6.02
CA ILE A 188 -2.04 0.34 -7.07
C ILE A 188 -2.80 0.62 -8.36
N HIS A 189 -3.46 -0.40 -8.93
CA HIS A 189 -4.15 -0.29 -10.22
C HIS A 189 -5.50 0.42 -10.10
N LYS A 190 -6.14 0.26 -8.94
CA LYS A 190 -7.47 0.83 -8.60
C LYS A 190 -8.57 0.49 -9.61
N ASN A 191 -8.41 -0.64 -10.31
CA ASN A 191 -9.36 -1.14 -11.30
C ASN A 191 -9.34 -2.69 -11.34
N PHE A 192 -10.53 -3.30 -11.28
CA PHE A 192 -10.75 -4.74 -11.29
C PHE A 192 -11.29 -5.20 -12.66
N SER A 193 -10.51 -5.06 -13.73
CA SER A 193 -10.89 -5.64 -15.02
C SER A 193 -10.59 -7.14 -15.05
N PRO A 194 -11.37 -7.96 -15.80
CA PRO A 194 -11.09 -9.41 -15.92
C PRO A 194 -9.69 -9.70 -16.46
N LEU A 195 -9.22 -8.92 -17.43
CA LEU A 195 -7.88 -9.07 -17.99
C LEU A 195 -6.80 -8.76 -16.96
N ALA A 196 -6.96 -7.65 -16.21
CA ALA A 196 -6.03 -7.30 -15.14
C ALA A 196 -5.96 -8.39 -14.08
N LEU A 197 -7.13 -8.89 -13.63
CA LEU A 197 -7.20 -9.92 -12.61
C LEU A 197 -6.44 -11.19 -13.05
N VAL A 198 -6.71 -11.71 -14.26
CA VAL A 198 -6.07 -12.94 -14.73
C VAL A 198 -4.57 -12.75 -14.95
N THR A 199 -4.16 -11.65 -15.57
CA THR A 199 -2.75 -11.39 -15.87
C THR A 199 -1.93 -11.19 -14.58
N VAL A 200 -2.46 -10.39 -13.65
CA VAL A 200 -1.81 -10.14 -12.35
C VAL A 200 -1.77 -11.40 -11.51
N MET A 201 -2.82 -12.26 -11.58
CA MET A 201 -2.85 -13.57 -10.91
C MET A 201 -1.74 -14.49 -11.42
N VAL A 202 -1.56 -14.60 -12.74
CA VAL A 202 -0.50 -15.41 -13.35
C VAL A 202 0.87 -14.90 -12.89
N ALA A 203 1.11 -13.59 -12.91
CA ALA A 203 2.38 -13.01 -12.46
C ALA A 203 2.63 -13.28 -10.97
N SER A 204 1.63 -13.07 -10.13
CA SER A 204 1.71 -13.27 -8.67
C SER A 204 1.98 -14.73 -8.31
N LEU A 205 1.23 -15.67 -8.88
CA LEU A 205 1.44 -17.12 -8.66
C LEU A 205 2.82 -17.58 -9.14
N THR A 206 3.29 -17.04 -10.25
CA THR A 206 4.64 -17.36 -10.78
C THR A 206 5.73 -16.85 -9.83
N GLY A 207 5.59 -15.62 -9.32
CA GLY A 207 6.51 -15.05 -8.34
C GLY A 207 6.53 -15.84 -7.03
N ASP A 208 5.36 -16.26 -6.54
CA ASP A 208 5.19 -17.11 -5.36
C ASP A 208 5.84 -18.49 -5.56
N PHE A 209 5.62 -19.10 -6.73
CA PHE A 209 6.24 -20.39 -7.07
C PHE A 209 7.76 -20.33 -6.96
N ILE A 210 8.38 -19.27 -7.48
CA ILE A 210 9.84 -19.08 -7.39
C ILE A 210 10.26 -18.87 -5.94
N SER A 211 9.54 -18.06 -5.17
CA SER A 211 9.82 -17.82 -3.76
C SER A 211 9.72 -19.12 -2.93
N LYS A 212 8.68 -19.90 -3.15
CA LYS A 212 8.47 -21.18 -2.43
C LYS A 212 9.51 -22.24 -2.75
N ASN A 213 10.08 -22.25 -3.94
CA ASN A 213 11.19 -23.14 -4.28
C ASN A 213 12.48 -22.83 -3.48
N VAL A 214 12.65 -21.60 -3.00
CA VAL A 214 13.85 -21.19 -2.24
C VAL A 214 13.59 -21.20 -0.74
N PHE A 215 12.43 -20.74 -0.28
CA PHE A 215 12.12 -20.58 1.14
C PHE A 215 11.20 -21.67 1.71
N GLY A 216 10.72 -22.57 0.86
CA GLY A 216 9.77 -23.62 1.25
C GLY A 216 8.32 -23.16 1.24
N MET A 217 7.42 -24.11 1.55
CA MET A 217 5.95 -23.90 1.51
C MET A 217 5.36 -23.48 2.86
N THR A 218 6.21 -23.28 3.88
CA THR A 218 5.73 -22.87 5.20
C THR A 218 5.12 -21.47 5.16
N PRO A 219 4.04 -21.22 5.93
CA PRO A 219 3.47 -19.87 6.08
C PRO A 219 4.52 -18.89 6.56
N SER A 220 4.38 -17.63 6.14
CA SER A 220 5.33 -16.55 6.51
C SER A 220 5.23 -16.16 7.98
N LEU A 221 4.07 -16.38 8.59
CA LEU A 221 3.82 -16.18 10.01
C LEU A 221 3.29 -17.48 10.60
N TYR A 222 4.01 -18.02 11.57
CA TYR A 222 3.58 -19.21 12.25
C TYR A 222 2.85 -18.84 13.54
N PHE A 223 1.54 -19.10 13.55
CA PHE A 223 0.74 -19.06 14.76
C PHE A 223 0.02 -20.40 14.92
N PRO A 224 0.18 -21.09 16.05
CA PRO A 224 -0.59 -22.29 16.33
C PRO A 224 -2.04 -21.92 16.61
N LEU A 225 -2.85 -21.87 15.53
CA LEU A 225 -4.28 -21.58 15.59
C LEU A 225 -5.02 -22.91 15.72
N VAL A 226 -5.72 -23.11 16.84
CA VAL A 226 -6.35 -24.38 17.15
C VAL A 226 -7.74 -24.47 16.49
N GLU A 227 -8.59 -23.44 16.70
CA GLU A 227 -9.96 -23.37 16.19
C GLU A 227 -10.34 -21.92 15.90
N SER A 228 -11.41 -21.71 15.10
CA SER A 228 -11.98 -20.39 14.93
C SER A 228 -12.73 -19.94 16.18
N LEU A 229 -12.76 -18.62 16.44
CA LEU A 229 -13.52 -18.07 17.55
C LEU A 229 -15.02 -18.44 17.45
N PRO A 230 -15.65 -18.91 18.54
CA PRO A 230 -17.09 -19.10 18.58
C PRO A 230 -17.87 -17.79 18.36
N LEU A 231 -19.01 -17.86 17.69
CA LEU A 231 -19.83 -16.66 17.38
C LEU A 231 -20.22 -15.85 18.62
N GLY A 232 -20.42 -16.51 19.77
CA GLY A 232 -20.70 -15.81 21.04
C GLY A 232 -19.60 -14.86 21.52
N GLN A 233 -18.37 -14.99 20.99
CA GLN A 233 -17.23 -14.14 21.37
C GLN A 233 -16.96 -13.01 20.36
N TYR A 234 -17.80 -12.86 19.35
CA TYR A 234 -17.62 -11.80 18.32
C TYR A 234 -17.78 -10.39 18.87
N GLY A 235 -18.44 -10.22 20.01
CA GLY A 235 -18.46 -8.94 20.73
C GLY A 235 -17.06 -8.42 21.06
N PHE A 236 -16.13 -9.32 21.44
CA PHE A 236 -14.73 -8.96 21.70
C PHE A 236 -13.98 -8.55 20.43
N LEU A 237 -14.34 -9.14 19.25
CA LEU A 237 -13.75 -8.73 17.97
C LEU A 237 -14.18 -7.33 17.55
N ILE A 238 -15.42 -6.95 17.84
CA ILE A 238 -15.91 -5.58 17.56
C ILE A 238 -15.17 -4.57 18.42
N ILE A 239 -15.00 -4.85 19.72
CA ILE A 239 -14.24 -3.99 20.64
C ILE A 239 -12.79 -3.86 20.17
N LEU A 240 -12.15 -4.99 19.82
CA LEU A 240 -10.79 -4.99 19.26
C LEU A 240 -10.71 -4.17 17.97
N GLY A 241 -11.70 -4.33 17.07
CA GLY A 241 -11.81 -3.56 15.83
C GLY A 241 -11.88 -2.05 16.07
N ILE A 242 -12.62 -1.61 17.09
CA ILE A 242 -12.69 -0.19 17.50
C ILE A 242 -11.31 0.28 17.99
N ILE A 243 -10.65 -0.51 18.86
CA ILE A 243 -9.32 -0.17 19.39
C ILE A 243 -8.29 -0.04 18.26
N VAL A 244 -8.17 -1.02 17.37
CA VAL A 244 -7.21 -0.96 16.26
C VAL A 244 -7.59 0.12 15.25
N GLY A 245 -8.87 0.44 15.08
CA GLY A 245 -9.34 1.57 14.29
C GLY A 245 -8.82 2.92 14.82
N LEU A 246 -8.97 3.16 16.11
CA LEU A 246 -8.48 4.37 16.80
C LEU A 246 -6.95 4.47 16.75
N LEU A 247 -6.26 3.36 17.03
CA LEU A 247 -4.79 3.30 17.00
C LEU A 247 -4.24 3.45 15.59
N GLY A 248 -4.96 2.97 14.56
CA GLY A 248 -4.60 3.19 13.16
C GLY A 248 -4.68 4.67 12.77
N VAL A 249 -5.72 5.37 13.19
CA VAL A 249 -5.83 6.83 12.98
C VAL A 249 -4.69 7.57 13.70
N LEU A 250 -4.37 7.15 14.92
CA LEU A 250 -3.23 7.71 15.66
C LEU A 250 -1.92 7.50 14.89
N TYR A 251 -1.69 6.29 14.37
CA TYR A 251 -0.51 5.96 13.59
C TYR A 251 -0.38 6.84 12.33
N ASN A 252 -1.44 6.98 11.54
CA ASN A 252 -1.42 7.81 10.33
C ASN A 252 -1.10 9.27 10.65
N LYS A 253 -1.77 9.84 11.66
CA LYS A 253 -1.54 11.23 12.09
C LYS A 253 -0.11 11.44 12.61
N THR A 254 0.41 10.53 13.42
CA THR A 254 1.77 10.62 13.98
C THR A 254 2.83 10.40 12.91
N THR A 255 2.62 9.51 11.93
CA THR A 255 3.50 9.33 10.78
C THR A 255 3.61 10.62 9.97
N MET A 256 2.49 11.22 9.60
CA MET A 256 2.48 12.50 8.86
C MET A 256 3.08 13.65 9.68
N PHE A 257 2.85 13.66 10.98
CA PHE A 257 3.48 14.63 11.89
C PHE A 257 5.02 14.46 11.95
N THR A 258 5.50 13.20 12.07
CA THR A 258 6.94 12.89 12.08
C THR A 258 7.62 13.33 10.78
N LEU A 259 6.99 13.06 9.64
CA LEU A 259 7.48 13.54 8.34
C LEU A 259 7.59 15.06 8.29
N LYS A 260 6.60 15.80 8.81
CA LYS A 260 6.65 17.26 8.92
C LYS A 260 7.76 17.74 9.88
N MET A 261 8.02 16.99 10.95
CA MET A 261 9.13 17.29 11.86
C MET A 261 10.49 17.14 11.16
N TYR A 262 10.67 16.07 10.37
CA TYR A 262 11.87 15.89 9.56
C TYR A 262 12.06 17.00 8.51
N ASP A 263 10.97 17.55 7.94
CA ASP A 263 11.07 18.67 6.99
C ASP A 263 11.61 19.94 7.67
N LYS A 264 11.27 20.18 8.93
CA LYS A 264 11.77 21.33 9.71
C LYS A 264 13.28 21.25 10.01
N ILE A 265 13.90 20.06 9.86
CA ILE A 265 15.35 19.90 10.01
C ILE A 265 16.03 20.44 8.74
N THR A 266 16.46 21.68 8.78
CA THR A 266 17.06 22.41 7.64
C THR A 266 18.59 22.32 7.59
N PHE A 267 19.24 21.99 8.69
CA PHE A 267 20.71 21.87 8.75
C PHE A 267 21.24 20.59 8.08
N LEU A 268 20.38 19.58 7.82
CA LEU A 268 20.69 18.37 7.06
C LEU A 268 19.92 18.36 5.74
N LYS A 269 20.62 18.02 4.65
CA LYS A 269 19.95 17.76 3.37
C LYS A 269 19.04 16.54 3.48
N ASN A 270 18.00 16.45 2.67
CA ASN A 270 17.02 15.36 2.74
C ASN A 270 17.69 13.97 2.68
N ASN A 271 18.70 13.78 1.85
CA ASN A 271 19.45 12.52 1.77
C ASN A 271 20.36 12.25 2.99
N GLN A 272 20.61 13.23 3.84
CA GLN A 272 21.45 13.09 5.04
C GLN A 272 20.65 12.82 6.31
N LYS A 273 19.33 12.99 6.28
CA LYS A 273 18.45 12.77 7.44
C LYS A 273 18.48 11.31 7.92
N ILE A 274 18.95 10.39 7.08
CA ILE A 274 19.16 8.96 7.41
C ILE A 274 20.15 8.74 8.58
N PHE A 275 21.07 9.67 8.84
CA PHE A 275 21.99 9.55 9.96
C PHE A 275 21.27 9.58 11.32
N ILE A 276 20.12 10.26 11.42
CA ILE A 276 19.36 10.36 12.67
C ILE A 276 18.89 8.97 13.14
N PRO A 277 18.06 8.22 12.37
CA PRO A 277 17.61 6.91 12.83
C PRO A 277 18.76 5.89 12.95
N LEU A 278 19.82 6.00 12.14
CA LEU A 278 20.99 5.12 12.27
C LEU A 278 21.74 5.33 13.58
N LEU A 279 21.89 6.56 14.07
CA LEU A 279 22.48 6.83 15.39
C LEU A 279 21.52 6.40 16.52
N VAL A 280 20.23 6.63 16.36
CA VAL A 280 19.21 6.19 17.32
C VAL A 280 19.16 4.66 17.40
N SER A 281 19.37 3.95 16.28
CA SER A 281 19.38 2.48 16.26
C SER A 281 20.47 1.89 17.17
N VAL A 282 21.62 2.55 17.32
CA VAL A 282 22.67 2.10 18.25
C VAL A 282 22.17 2.08 19.69
N GLY A 283 21.37 3.08 20.10
CA GLY A 283 20.72 3.09 21.41
C GLY A 283 19.73 1.92 21.56
N PHE A 284 18.91 1.69 20.55
CA PHE A 284 17.97 0.55 20.56
C PHE A 284 18.69 -0.81 20.56
N MET A 285 19.82 -0.94 19.86
CA MET A 285 20.67 -2.15 19.90
C MET A 285 21.15 -2.49 21.31
N ILE A 286 21.40 -1.49 22.13
CA ILE A 286 21.89 -1.68 23.51
C ILE A 286 20.73 -1.99 24.48
N PHE A 287 19.64 -1.21 24.41
CA PHE A 287 18.59 -1.24 25.43
C PHE A 287 17.37 -2.07 25.04
N TYR A 288 17.01 -2.14 23.77
CA TYR A 288 15.78 -2.76 23.25
C TYR A 288 16.03 -3.48 21.92
N PRO A 289 16.88 -4.51 21.86
CA PRO A 289 17.24 -5.17 20.59
C PRO A 289 16.05 -5.79 19.87
N ASP A 290 15.00 -6.20 20.57
CA ASP A 290 13.83 -6.87 19.98
C ASP A 290 13.04 -5.95 19.02
N VAL A 291 13.14 -4.62 19.17
CA VAL A 291 12.41 -3.67 18.30
C VAL A 291 13.12 -3.36 16.99
N LEU A 292 14.34 -3.89 16.78
CA LEU A 292 15.13 -3.67 15.58
C LEU A 292 14.50 -4.31 14.34
N CYS A 293 14.96 -3.88 13.17
CA CYS A 293 14.60 -4.43 11.86
C CYS A 293 13.08 -4.48 11.61
N GLY A 294 12.60 -5.40 10.81
CA GLY A 294 11.17 -5.61 10.57
C GLY A 294 10.39 -5.94 11.84
N GLY A 295 10.98 -6.75 12.73
CA GLY A 295 10.38 -7.22 13.97
C GLY A 295 9.80 -8.64 13.85
N HIS A 296 10.32 -9.47 12.94
CA HIS A 296 9.94 -10.90 12.85
C HIS A 296 10.15 -11.58 14.20
N HIS A 297 11.27 -11.30 14.87
CA HIS A 297 11.60 -11.85 16.18
C HIS A 297 10.50 -11.60 17.23
N ILE A 298 9.86 -10.42 17.23
CA ILE A 298 8.74 -10.14 18.15
C ILE A 298 7.57 -11.10 17.87
N ILE A 299 7.22 -11.30 16.59
CA ILE A 299 6.11 -12.18 16.22
C ILE A 299 6.42 -13.62 16.63
N ASP A 300 7.67 -14.06 16.42
CA ASP A 300 8.11 -15.42 16.74
C ASP A 300 8.01 -15.74 18.24
N ILE A 301 8.29 -14.77 19.11
CA ILE A 301 8.16 -14.98 20.55
C ILE A 301 6.73 -14.78 21.09
N LEU A 302 5.88 -13.99 20.43
CA LEU A 302 4.53 -13.69 20.93
C LEU A 302 3.63 -14.92 21.06
N HIS A 303 3.84 -15.96 20.26
CA HIS A 303 3.02 -17.17 20.33
C HIS A 303 3.34 -18.07 21.54
N GLU A 304 4.47 -17.87 22.24
CA GLU A 304 4.85 -18.62 23.44
C GLU A 304 3.98 -18.25 24.67
N GLY A 305 3.27 -17.12 24.63
CA GLY A 305 2.18 -16.80 25.55
C GLY A 305 2.56 -16.37 26.98
N ASN A 306 3.84 -16.29 27.32
CA ASN A 306 4.34 -16.04 28.68
C ASN A 306 4.80 -14.59 28.91
N PHE A 307 3.94 -13.61 28.61
CA PHE A 307 4.28 -12.19 28.75
C PHE A 307 3.50 -11.49 29.85
N VAL A 308 4.17 -10.53 30.49
CA VAL A 308 3.52 -9.56 31.37
C VAL A 308 3.01 -8.40 30.50
N LEU A 309 1.80 -7.96 30.78
CA LEU A 309 1.16 -6.86 30.04
C LEU A 309 2.04 -5.60 29.93
N SER A 310 2.76 -5.24 31.01
CA SER A 310 3.66 -4.08 31.03
C SER A 310 4.80 -4.20 30.00
N THR A 311 5.35 -5.41 29.82
CA THR A 311 6.42 -5.66 28.83
C THR A 311 5.89 -5.49 27.42
N ILE A 312 4.69 -6.02 27.11
CA ILE A 312 4.06 -5.87 25.80
C ILE A 312 3.77 -4.39 25.48
N LEU A 313 3.24 -3.64 26.45
CA LEU A 313 2.96 -2.22 26.27
C LEU A 313 4.25 -1.39 26.07
N LEU A 314 5.33 -1.76 26.76
CA LEU A 314 6.63 -1.14 26.58
C LEU A 314 7.20 -1.42 25.17
N LEU A 315 7.17 -2.69 24.73
CA LEU A 315 7.60 -3.08 23.39
C LEU A 315 6.77 -2.40 22.29
N LEU A 316 5.46 -2.32 22.48
CA LEU A 316 4.55 -1.60 21.59
C LEU A 316 4.96 -0.11 21.45
N LEU A 317 5.20 0.56 22.58
CA LEU A 317 5.60 1.98 22.58
C LEU A 317 6.96 2.17 21.90
N MET A 318 7.96 1.33 22.24
CA MET A 318 9.31 1.43 21.68
C MET A 318 9.30 1.12 20.18
N LYS A 319 8.58 0.08 19.73
CA LYS A 319 8.43 -0.26 18.31
C LYS A 319 7.72 0.84 17.53
N PHE A 320 6.66 1.41 18.10
CA PHE A 320 5.93 2.54 17.52
C PHE A 320 6.84 3.75 17.30
N ILE A 321 7.56 4.20 18.33
CA ILE A 321 8.45 5.35 18.25
C ILE A 321 9.59 5.11 17.24
N PHE A 322 10.25 3.94 17.33
CA PHE A 322 11.40 3.65 16.48
C PHE A 322 11.00 3.48 15.01
N SER A 323 9.84 2.89 14.74
CA SER A 323 9.28 2.78 13.40
C SER A 323 9.01 4.17 12.78
N LEU A 324 8.44 5.10 13.54
CA LEU A 324 8.21 6.48 13.10
C LEU A 324 9.52 7.24 12.83
N ILE A 325 10.51 7.11 13.71
CA ILE A 325 11.83 7.74 13.53
C ILE A 325 12.52 7.17 12.29
N SER A 326 12.49 5.85 12.10
CA SER A 326 13.11 5.17 10.97
C SER A 326 12.49 5.60 9.64
N PHE A 327 11.16 5.52 9.54
CA PHE A 327 10.44 5.85 8.30
C PHE A 327 10.46 7.37 8.00
N GLY A 328 10.33 8.21 9.03
CA GLY A 328 10.31 9.66 8.89
C GLY A 328 11.56 10.26 8.25
N SER A 329 12.70 9.58 8.35
CA SER A 329 13.97 10.03 7.76
C SER A 329 14.03 9.90 6.23
N GLY A 330 13.09 9.20 5.62
CA GLY A 330 13.13 8.84 4.20
C GLY A 330 14.04 7.64 3.90
N ALA A 331 14.39 6.84 4.92
CA ALA A 331 15.15 5.60 4.74
C ALA A 331 14.46 4.65 3.74
N PRO A 332 15.21 4.00 2.82
CA PRO A 332 14.65 3.03 1.90
C PRO A 332 14.09 1.80 2.62
N GLY A 333 12.78 1.76 2.82
CA GLY A 333 12.08 0.69 3.54
C GLY A 333 10.62 1.04 3.79
N GLY A 334 9.78 0.01 3.97
CA GLY A 334 8.34 0.14 4.13
C GLY A 334 7.88 0.23 5.59
N ILE A 335 6.64 0.66 5.78
CA ILE A 335 5.95 0.67 7.08
C ILE A 335 5.13 -0.61 7.29
N PHE A 336 4.93 -1.41 6.27
CA PHE A 336 3.95 -2.48 6.20
C PHE A 336 4.18 -3.55 7.30
N PHE A 337 5.36 -4.20 7.32
CA PHE A 337 5.64 -5.23 8.32
C PHE A 337 5.71 -4.67 9.76
N PRO A 338 6.33 -3.52 10.02
CA PRO A 338 6.22 -2.84 11.31
C PRO A 338 4.77 -2.63 11.77
N LEU A 339 3.82 -2.34 10.86
CA LEU A 339 2.39 -2.25 11.19
C LEU A 339 1.82 -3.59 11.67
N LEU A 340 2.18 -4.70 10.99
CA LEU A 340 1.74 -6.03 11.42
C LEU A 340 2.29 -6.36 12.81
N VAL A 341 3.54 -6.01 13.10
CA VAL A 341 4.14 -6.19 14.44
C VAL A 341 3.43 -5.34 15.49
N LEU A 342 3.08 -4.10 15.19
CA LEU A 342 2.27 -3.27 16.10
C LEU A 342 0.89 -3.89 16.33
N GLY A 343 0.26 -4.39 15.27
CA GLY A 343 -1.01 -5.12 15.36
C GLY A 343 -0.91 -6.37 16.23
N SER A 344 0.18 -7.14 16.09
CA SER A 344 0.40 -8.34 16.92
C SER A 344 0.58 -8.00 18.40
N LEU A 345 1.31 -6.94 18.72
CA LEU A 345 1.49 -6.46 20.11
C LEU A 345 0.18 -5.94 20.71
N ILE A 346 -0.63 -5.21 19.95
CA ILE A 346 -1.97 -4.76 20.38
C ILE A 346 -2.88 -5.97 20.62
N GLY A 347 -2.87 -6.93 19.69
CA GLY A 347 -3.66 -8.16 19.80
C GLY A 347 -3.23 -9.00 21.01
N CYS A 348 -1.93 -9.12 21.27
CA CYS A 348 -1.39 -9.79 22.45
C CYS A 348 -1.81 -9.10 23.75
N ALA A 349 -1.68 -7.78 23.86
CA ALA A 349 -2.13 -7.03 25.03
C ALA A 349 -3.64 -7.20 25.27
N TYR A 350 -4.43 -7.13 24.20
CA TYR A 350 -5.87 -7.38 24.26
C TYR A 350 -6.21 -8.80 24.69
N ALA A 351 -5.55 -9.80 24.08
CA ALA A 351 -5.73 -11.21 24.42
C ALA A 351 -5.42 -11.49 25.90
N LEU A 352 -4.32 -10.93 26.45
CA LEU A 352 -4.01 -11.02 27.87
C LEU A 352 -5.14 -10.49 28.77
N ILE A 353 -5.71 -9.33 28.43
CA ILE A 353 -6.80 -8.74 29.19
C ILE A 353 -8.05 -9.61 29.13
N VAL A 354 -8.46 -10.05 27.93
CA VAL A 354 -9.71 -10.79 27.72
C VAL A 354 -9.64 -12.20 28.31
N THR A 355 -8.50 -12.88 28.17
CA THR A 355 -8.34 -14.22 28.76
C THR A 355 -8.22 -14.18 30.29
N THR A 356 -7.60 -13.15 30.86
CA THR A 356 -7.42 -13.05 32.32
C THR A 356 -8.69 -12.56 33.04
N TYR A 357 -9.40 -11.57 32.47
CA TYR A 357 -10.48 -10.88 33.18
C TYR A 357 -11.88 -11.17 32.64
N CYS A 358 -12.01 -11.57 31.36
CA CYS A 358 -13.33 -11.79 30.75
C CYS A 358 -13.69 -13.27 30.56
N GLY A 359 -12.85 -14.20 31.05
CA GLY A 359 -13.12 -15.64 31.02
C GLY A 359 -13.09 -16.28 29.62
N VAL A 360 -12.45 -15.63 28.66
CA VAL A 360 -12.23 -16.24 27.33
C VAL A 360 -11.15 -17.31 27.45
N PRO A 361 -11.37 -18.54 26.88
CA PRO A 361 -10.39 -19.60 26.95
C PRO A 361 -9.02 -19.23 26.35
N GLN A 362 -7.94 -19.61 27.01
CA GLN A 362 -6.56 -19.33 26.60
C GLN A 362 -6.22 -19.87 25.20
N MET A 363 -6.91 -20.90 24.74
CA MET A 363 -6.73 -21.47 23.40
C MET A 363 -6.98 -20.46 22.27
N TYR A 364 -7.76 -19.40 22.50
CA TYR A 364 -8.04 -18.36 21.51
C TYR A 364 -7.07 -17.18 21.57
N PHE A 365 -6.04 -17.25 22.40
CA PHE A 365 -5.07 -16.17 22.59
C PHE A 365 -4.46 -15.70 21.24
N ASN A 366 -3.94 -16.65 20.45
CA ASN A 366 -3.33 -16.36 19.16
C ASN A 366 -4.33 -15.81 18.12
N ASN A 367 -5.60 -16.17 18.24
CA ASN A 367 -6.63 -15.69 17.32
C ASN A 367 -6.77 -14.16 17.43
N PHE A 368 -6.75 -13.59 18.65
CA PHE A 368 -6.82 -12.14 18.84
C PHE A 368 -5.58 -11.43 18.28
N ILE A 369 -4.40 -12.04 18.34
CA ILE A 369 -3.17 -11.49 17.74
C ILE A 369 -3.33 -11.38 16.23
N VAL A 370 -3.71 -12.47 15.57
CA VAL A 370 -3.88 -12.54 14.11
C VAL A 370 -4.96 -11.58 13.63
N VAL A 371 -6.08 -11.53 14.34
CA VAL A 371 -7.20 -10.63 14.02
C VAL A 371 -6.83 -9.16 14.18
N ALA A 372 -6.06 -8.80 15.21
CA ALA A 372 -5.60 -7.43 15.41
C ALA A 372 -4.62 -6.95 14.34
N MET A 373 -3.75 -7.85 13.84
CA MET A 373 -2.83 -7.54 12.74
C MET A 373 -3.59 -7.07 11.50
N ALA A 374 -4.60 -7.82 11.08
CA ALA A 374 -5.43 -7.51 9.93
C ALA A 374 -6.28 -6.24 10.15
N GLY A 375 -6.87 -6.11 11.33
CA GLY A 375 -7.69 -4.94 11.68
C GLY A 375 -6.88 -3.64 11.69
N LEU A 376 -5.67 -3.67 12.24
CA LEU A 376 -4.77 -2.51 12.23
C LEU A 376 -4.34 -2.15 10.80
N PHE A 377 -3.97 -3.15 10.01
CA PHE A 377 -3.64 -2.95 8.59
C PHE A 377 -4.80 -2.30 7.83
N ALA A 378 -6.01 -2.85 7.94
CA ALA A 378 -7.20 -2.34 7.27
C ALA A 378 -7.54 -0.89 7.69
N SER A 379 -7.28 -0.52 8.94
CA SER A 379 -7.54 0.84 9.45
C SER A 379 -6.53 1.87 8.95
N ILE A 380 -5.28 1.48 8.71
CA ILE A 380 -4.16 2.36 8.30
C ILE A 380 -4.10 2.50 6.79
N VAL A 381 -4.07 1.36 6.07
CA VAL A 381 -3.92 1.30 4.61
C VAL A 381 -5.23 1.58 3.89
N ARG A 382 -6.36 1.21 4.47
CA ARG A 382 -7.71 1.30 3.88
C ARG A 382 -7.99 0.29 2.77
N ALA A 383 -7.23 -0.79 2.74
CA ALA A 383 -7.43 -1.96 1.88
C ALA A 383 -7.90 -3.17 2.72
N PRO A 384 -9.18 -3.22 3.16
CA PRO A 384 -9.66 -4.26 4.06
C PRO A 384 -9.65 -5.64 3.40
N ILE A 385 -9.99 -5.75 2.11
CA ILE A 385 -10.01 -7.02 1.40
C ILE A 385 -8.60 -7.61 1.34
N THR A 386 -7.63 -6.79 0.94
CA THR A 386 -6.22 -7.19 0.96
C THR A 386 -5.76 -7.60 2.36
N GLY A 387 -6.09 -6.84 3.41
CA GLY A 387 -5.67 -7.14 4.78
C GLY A 387 -6.20 -8.48 5.28
N ILE A 388 -7.47 -8.79 4.98
CA ILE A 388 -8.11 -10.05 5.36
C ILE A 388 -7.40 -11.23 4.68
N VAL A 389 -7.23 -11.18 3.35
CA VAL A 389 -6.65 -12.27 2.58
C VAL A 389 -5.16 -12.43 2.90
N LEU A 390 -4.43 -11.31 3.04
CA LEU A 390 -3.01 -11.32 3.38
C LEU A 390 -2.74 -12.06 4.68
N ILE A 391 -3.43 -11.71 5.74
CA ILE A 391 -3.19 -12.34 7.05
C ILE A 391 -3.64 -13.79 7.04
N ALA A 392 -4.75 -14.12 6.35
CA ALA A 392 -5.17 -15.51 6.19
C ALA A 392 -4.13 -16.36 5.43
N GLU A 393 -3.55 -15.85 4.34
CA GLU A 393 -2.49 -16.54 3.59
C GLU A 393 -1.17 -16.63 4.39
N MET A 394 -0.77 -15.53 5.05
CA MET A 394 0.47 -15.49 5.83
C MET A 394 0.44 -16.45 7.03
N CYS A 395 -0.73 -16.65 7.66
CA CYS A 395 -0.92 -17.59 8.75
C CYS A 395 -1.26 -19.01 8.25
N GLY A 396 -1.53 -19.19 6.96
CA GLY A 396 -1.89 -20.48 6.37
C GLY A 396 -3.22 -21.05 6.87
N SER A 397 -4.13 -20.22 7.36
CA SER A 397 -5.41 -20.64 7.94
C SER A 397 -6.59 -19.82 7.43
N LEU A 398 -7.45 -20.46 6.63
CA LEU A 398 -8.71 -19.89 6.18
C LEU A 398 -9.82 -19.97 7.24
N SER A 399 -9.67 -20.79 8.28
CA SER A 399 -10.65 -20.91 9.36
C SER A 399 -10.87 -19.60 10.12
N GLN A 400 -9.88 -18.72 10.12
CA GLN A 400 -9.92 -17.41 10.77
C GLN A 400 -10.49 -16.30 9.88
N PHE A 401 -10.92 -16.61 8.65
CA PHE A 401 -11.34 -15.60 7.67
C PHE A 401 -12.47 -14.70 8.18
N LEU A 402 -13.50 -15.26 8.79
CA LEU A 402 -14.62 -14.49 9.31
C LEU A 402 -14.26 -13.62 10.53
N PRO A 403 -13.57 -14.12 11.57
CA PRO A 403 -13.06 -13.27 12.65
C PRO A 403 -12.17 -12.11 12.17
N ILE A 404 -11.24 -12.40 11.24
CA ILE A 404 -10.35 -11.41 10.63
C ILE A 404 -11.18 -10.34 9.89
N ALA A 405 -12.19 -10.78 9.09
CA ALA A 405 -13.04 -9.88 8.34
C ALA A 405 -13.83 -8.91 9.24
N VAL A 406 -14.44 -9.42 10.31
CA VAL A 406 -15.20 -8.60 11.26
C VAL A 406 -14.34 -7.48 11.85
N CYS A 407 -13.17 -7.82 12.39
CA CYS A 407 -12.29 -6.83 13.00
C CYS A 407 -11.75 -5.83 11.96
N SER A 408 -11.38 -6.31 10.76
CA SER A 408 -10.87 -5.46 9.68
C SER A 408 -11.90 -4.46 9.19
N PHE A 409 -13.16 -4.88 8.99
CA PHE A 409 -14.22 -3.98 8.58
C PHE A 409 -14.59 -2.98 9.69
N VAL A 410 -14.63 -3.40 10.97
CA VAL A 410 -14.88 -2.48 12.08
C VAL A 410 -13.75 -1.45 12.16
N GLY A 411 -12.48 -1.87 12.10
CA GLY A 411 -11.32 -0.96 12.09
C GLY A 411 -11.37 0.02 10.91
N TYR A 412 -11.69 -0.46 9.72
CA TYR A 412 -11.90 0.37 8.52
C TYR A 412 -13.01 1.41 8.72
N ILE A 413 -14.18 1.00 9.23
CA ILE A 413 -15.33 1.88 9.46
C ILE A 413 -14.97 2.97 10.48
N VAL A 414 -14.37 2.60 11.61
CA VAL A 414 -13.96 3.56 12.66
C VAL A 414 -13.00 4.60 12.09
N ALA A 415 -11.99 4.16 11.37
CA ALA A 415 -11.04 5.08 10.79
C ALA A 415 -11.68 5.96 9.68
N ASN A 416 -12.72 5.47 8.98
CA ASN A 416 -13.50 6.23 8.00
C ASN A 416 -14.38 7.29 8.67
N MET A 417 -15.06 6.94 9.75
CA MET A 417 -15.86 7.88 10.55
C MET A 417 -15.01 9.04 11.10
N LEU A 418 -13.74 8.78 11.42
CA LEU A 418 -12.78 9.79 11.88
C LEU A 418 -12.13 10.57 10.73
N ARG A 419 -12.59 10.39 9.49
CA ARG A 419 -12.13 11.08 8.26
C ARG A 419 -10.59 11.08 8.14
N CYS A 420 -9.97 9.98 8.54
CA CYS A 420 -8.53 9.82 8.37
C CYS A 420 -8.23 9.35 6.93
N GLU A 421 -7.34 10.00 6.21
CA GLU A 421 -6.92 9.55 4.88
C GLU A 421 -6.10 8.26 4.93
N PRO A 422 -6.16 7.41 3.87
CA PRO A 422 -5.26 6.26 3.71
C PRO A 422 -3.80 6.72 3.74
N ILE A 423 -2.93 5.91 4.37
CA ILE A 423 -1.53 6.32 4.56
C ILE A 423 -0.79 6.52 3.23
N TYR A 424 -0.96 5.59 2.27
CA TYR A 424 -0.25 5.68 0.98
C TYR A 424 -0.74 6.86 0.15
N HIS A 425 -2.04 7.15 0.16
CA HIS A 425 -2.59 8.35 -0.48
C HIS A 425 -2.03 9.65 0.11
N SER A 426 -1.95 9.74 1.45
CA SER A 426 -1.34 10.90 2.13
C SER A 426 0.15 11.05 1.79
N LEU A 427 0.88 9.93 1.66
CA LEU A 427 2.29 9.92 1.27
C LEU A 427 2.47 10.31 -0.21
N LEU A 428 1.60 9.83 -1.11
CA LEU A 428 1.57 10.20 -2.52
C LEU A 428 1.34 11.71 -2.68
N ASN A 429 0.29 12.25 -2.05
CA ASN A 429 -0.03 13.68 -2.08
C ASN A 429 1.14 14.53 -1.57
N ARG A 430 1.81 14.08 -0.50
CA ARG A 430 3.00 14.75 0.01
C ARG A 430 4.15 14.73 -1.00
N MET A 431 4.40 13.59 -1.66
CA MET A 431 5.47 13.44 -2.65
C MET A 431 5.24 14.34 -3.85
N ILE A 432 4.03 14.40 -4.38
CA ILE A 432 3.66 15.27 -5.50
C ILE A 432 3.84 16.75 -5.13
N LYS A 433 3.36 17.17 -3.94
CA LYS A 433 3.52 18.55 -3.47
C LYS A 433 4.99 18.98 -3.28
N ASN A 434 5.85 18.07 -2.82
CA ASN A 434 7.27 18.38 -2.60
C ASN A 434 8.11 18.33 -3.89
N GLY A 435 7.60 17.74 -4.97
CA GLY A 435 8.33 17.53 -6.22
C GLY A 435 8.36 18.73 -7.18
N ASN A 436 7.87 19.93 -6.82
CA ASN A 436 7.74 21.11 -7.69
C ASN A 436 7.03 20.84 -9.04
N HIS A 437 6.38 19.72 -9.21
CA HIS A 437 5.39 19.54 -10.25
C HIS A 437 4.10 20.16 -9.71
N GLU A 438 3.94 21.46 -9.96
CA GLU A 438 2.62 22.10 -10.00
C GLU A 438 1.82 21.54 -11.19
N ILE A 439 1.56 20.25 -11.15
CA ILE A 439 0.39 19.73 -11.79
C ILE A 439 -0.62 19.69 -10.65
N SER A 440 -1.45 20.73 -10.56
CA SER A 440 -2.69 20.62 -9.81
C SER A 440 -3.33 19.31 -10.27
N LEU A 441 -3.35 18.28 -9.41
CA LEU A 441 -4.39 17.29 -9.51
C LEU A 441 -5.67 18.07 -9.26
N GLU A 442 -6.18 18.72 -10.32
CA GLU A 442 -7.54 19.19 -10.34
C GLU A 442 -8.37 17.93 -10.18
N GLU A 443 -8.65 17.57 -8.91
CA GLU A 443 -9.56 16.48 -8.64
C GLU A 443 -10.85 16.80 -9.38
N LYS A 444 -11.14 15.98 -10.39
CA LYS A 444 -12.36 16.10 -11.16
C LYS A 444 -13.42 15.25 -10.48
N GLU A 445 -14.61 15.79 -10.39
CA GLU A 445 -15.77 15.11 -9.83
C GLU A 445 -16.84 14.98 -10.90
N ILE A 446 -17.61 13.92 -10.81
CA ILE A 446 -18.75 13.69 -11.70
C ILE A 446 -20.01 14.14 -10.98
N LEU A 447 -20.75 15.03 -11.60
CA LEU A 447 -22.08 15.46 -11.16
C LEU A 447 -23.14 14.93 -12.12
N HIS A 448 -24.28 14.58 -11.57
CA HIS A 448 -25.44 14.14 -12.35
C HIS A 448 -26.58 15.14 -12.20
N TYR A 449 -27.14 15.55 -13.33
CA TYR A 449 -28.29 16.44 -13.40
C TYR A 449 -29.32 15.89 -14.36
N SER A 450 -30.60 16.12 -14.07
CA SER A 450 -31.71 15.82 -14.99
C SER A 450 -32.29 17.12 -15.52
N ILE A 451 -32.65 17.16 -16.81
CA ILE A 451 -33.33 18.28 -17.40
C ILE A 451 -34.78 18.29 -16.96
N GLU A 452 -35.17 19.29 -16.17
CA GLU A 452 -36.52 19.47 -15.66
C GLU A 452 -37.34 20.40 -16.52
N LEU A 453 -38.65 20.31 -16.38
CA LEU A 453 -39.58 21.21 -17.08
C LEU A 453 -39.39 22.64 -16.54
N GLY A 454 -39.05 23.59 -17.43
CA GLY A 454 -38.78 24.99 -17.06
C GLY A 454 -37.31 25.32 -16.86
N SER A 455 -36.38 24.34 -17.02
CA SER A 455 -34.94 24.63 -17.03
C SER A 455 -34.56 25.50 -18.23
N CYS A 456 -33.60 26.42 -18.05
CA CYS A 456 -33.17 27.37 -19.10
C CYS A 456 -32.55 26.67 -20.32
N CYS A 457 -32.07 25.44 -20.17
CA CYS A 457 -31.38 24.68 -21.21
C CYS A 457 -32.30 23.76 -22.02
N LEU A 458 -33.61 23.73 -21.73
CA LEU A 458 -34.56 22.90 -22.42
C LEU A 458 -34.64 23.32 -23.91
N ASP A 459 -34.52 22.32 -24.80
CA ASP A 459 -34.55 22.48 -26.27
C ASP A 459 -33.43 23.40 -26.84
N GLN A 460 -32.33 23.61 -26.09
CA GLN A 460 -31.17 24.36 -26.56
C GLN A 460 -29.99 23.42 -26.88
N PRO A 461 -29.15 23.75 -27.89
CA PRO A 461 -27.93 23.02 -28.15
C PRO A 461 -26.85 23.34 -27.10
N ILE A 462 -26.04 22.37 -26.74
CA ILE A 462 -25.01 22.48 -25.67
C ILE A 462 -24.08 23.67 -25.89
N LYS A 463 -23.70 23.98 -27.13
CA LYS A 463 -22.79 25.09 -27.47
C LYS A 463 -23.32 26.46 -27.05
N ASP A 464 -24.65 26.63 -26.98
CA ASP A 464 -25.30 27.90 -26.70
C ASP A 464 -25.61 28.09 -25.20
N LEU A 465 -25.35 27.06 -24.36
CA LEU A 465 -25.64 27.11 -22.93
C LEU A 465 -24.68 27.98 -22.11
N GLY A 466 -23.52 28.37 -22.65
CA GLY A 466 -22.54 29.17 -21.91
C GLY A 466 -22.02 28.52 -20.65
N LEU A 467 -21.85 27.18 -20.64
CA LEU A 467 -21.35 26.42 -19.49
C LEU A 467 -19.99 26.92 -19.02
N PRO A 468 -19.71 26.87 -17.71
CA PRO A 468 -18.39 27.20 -17.16
C PRO A 468 -17.27 26.44 -17.85
N LYS A 469 -16.10 27.07 -18.06
CA LYS A 469 -14.96 26.45 -18.73
C LYS A 469 -14.38 25.25 -17.98
N GLU A 470 -14.66 25.18 -16.69
CA GLU A 470 -14.20 24.13 -15.79
C GLU A 470 -15.10 22.88 -15.74
N CYS A 471 -16.17 22.83 -16.55
CA CYS A 471 -17.08 21.71 -16.65
C CYS A 471 -17.28 21.22 -18.08
N VAL A 472 -17.48 19.90 -18.23
CA VAL A 472 -17.74 19.25 -19.52
C VAL A 472 -18.85 18.21 -19.36
N ILE A 473 -19.86 18.23 -20.21
CA ILE A 473 -20.85 17.15 -20.28
C ILE A 473 -20.20 15.98 -20.99
N ILE A 474 -20.10 14.83 -20.30
CA ILE A 474 -19.41 13.63 -20.81
C ILE A 474 -20.37 12.57 -21.38
N SER A 475 -21.60 12.50 -20.89
CA SER A 475 -22.65 11.66 -21.47
C SER A 475 -24.04 12.23 -21.20
N ILE A 476 -25.00 11.86 -22.05
CA ILE A 476 -26.43 12.16 -21.92
C ILE A 476 -27.20 10.85 -22.04
N ASN A 477 -27.95 10.50 -21.00
CA ASN A 477 -28.86 9.35 -21.04
C ASN A 477 -30.27 9.84 -21.34
N ARG A 478 -30.77 9.49 -22.52
CA ARG A 478 -32.13 9.77 -23.00
C ARG A 478 -32.97 8.50 -23.02
N GLY A 479 -33.70 8.26 -21.96
CA GLY A 479 -34.39 6.98 -21.76
C GLY A 479 -33.38 5.82 -21.67
N ILE A 480 -33.37 4.92 -22.65
CA ILE A 480 -32.46 3.78 -22.72
C ILE A 480 -31.21 4.02 -23.60
N GLU A 481 -31.15 5.15 -24.28
CA GLU A 481 -30.02 5.49 -25.17
C GLU A 481 -29.01 6.37 -24.47
N GLU A 482 -27.72 6.01 -24.59
CA GLU A 482 -26.61 6.86 -24.18
C GLU A 482 -26.06 7.62 -25.38
N ILE A 483 -26.12 8.96 -25.29
CA ILE A 483 -25.72 9.88 -26.35
C ILE A 483 -24.37 10.48 -25.97
N VAL A 484 -23.40 10.42 -26.88
CA VAL A 484 -22.14 11.16 -26.75
C VAL A 484 -22.41 12.63 -27.12
N PRO A 485 -22.28 13.56 -26.15
CA PRO A 485 -22.63 14.96 -26.38
C PRO A 485 -21.69 15.64 -27.37
N ARG A 486 -22.26 16.45 -28.22
CA ARG A 486 -21.57 17.38 -29.14
C ARG A 486 -22.14 18.79 -28.97
N GLY A 487 -21.43 19.79 -29.44
CA GLY A 487 -21.91 21.17 -29.34
C GLY A 487 -23.31 21.36 -29.93
N ASP A 488 -23.66 20.65 -30.99
CA ASP A 488 -24.96 20.73 -31.67
C ASP A 488 -26.02 19.80 -31.05
N THR A 489 -25.68 19.00 -30.01
CA THR A 489 -26.66 18.15 -29.34
C THR A 489 -27.65 19.00 -28.57
N VAL A 490 -28.93 18.85 -28.90
CA VAL A 490 -30.05 19.53 -28.23
C VAL A 490 -30.46 18.74 -27.00
N LEU A 491 -30.60 19.44 -25.88
CA LEU A 491 -31.06 18.85 -24.61
C LEU A 491 -32.58 18.78 -24.55
N HIS A 492 -33.13 17.67 -24.14
CA HIS A 492 -34.58 17.47 -24.05
C HIS A 492 -35.01 17.20 -22.62
N LEU A 493 -36.28 17.39 -22.34
CA LEU A 493 -36.89 17.05 -21.06
C LEU A 493 -36.64 15.57 -20.68
N GLY A 494 -36.17 15.36 -19.47
CA GLY A 494 -35.85 14.01 -18.94
C GLY A 494 -34.47 13.47 -19.34
N ASP A 495 -33.66 14.24 -20.07
CA ASP A 495 -32.25 13.87 -20.29
C ASP A 495 -31.50 13.88 -18.97
N HIS A 496 -30.76 12.78 -18.68
CA HIS A 496 -29.85 12.69 -17.54
C HIS A 496 -28.44 12.98 -18.00
N LEU A 497 -27.87 14.08 -17.50
CA LEU A 497 -26.55 14.56 -17.85
C LEU A 497 -25.52 14.05 -16.87
N THR A 498 -24.39 13.55 -17.36
CA THR A 498 -23.18 13.29 -16.59
C THR A 498 -22.15 14.36 -16.91
N ILE A 499 -21.77 15.15 -15.90
CA ILE A 499 -20.93 16.34 -16.05
C ILE A 499 -19.67 16.17 -15.23
N LEU A 500 -18.51 16.39 -15.85
CA LEU A 500 -17.21 16.41 -15.20
C LEU A 500 -16.89 17.84 -14.76
N VAL A 501 -16.56 18.06 -13.50
CA VAL A 501 -16.22 19.37 -12.92
C VAL A 501 -14.92 19.31 -12.12
N ASN A 502 -14.22 20.44 -12.01
CA ASN A 502 -13.06 20.55 -11.13
C ASN A 502 -13.52 20.70 -9.68
N LYS A 503 -12.97 19.90 -8.77
CA LYS A 503 -13.35 19.84 -7.35
C LYS A 503 -13.08 21.16 -6.60
N GLU A 504 -12.05 21.90 -6.98
CA GLU A 504 -11.73 23.19 -6.37
C GLU A 504 -12.86 24.22 -6.52
N ASN A 505 -13.57 24.18 -7.66
CA ASN A 505 -14.68 25.10 -7.98
C ASN A 505 -16.05 24.43 -7.81
N ARG A 506 -16.11 23.29 -7.11
CA ARG A 506 -17.31 22.45 -7.01
C ARG A 506 -18.55 23.22 -6.57
N GLU A 507 -18.48 23.95 -5.46
CA GLU A 507 -19.66 24.64 -4.91
C GLU A 507 -20.15 25.74 -5.84
N VAL A 508 -19.24 26.55 -6.38
CA VAL A 508 -19.59 27.63 -7.32
C VAL A 508 -20.13 27.04 -8.62
N THR A 509 -19.48 26.01 -9.16
CA THR A 509 -19.92 25.34 -10.39
C THR A 509 -21.24 24.60 -10.18
N LYS A 510 -21.45 23.96 -9.01
CA LYS A 510 -22.70 23.30 -8.65
C LYS A 510 -23.87 24.27 -8.57
N ASP A 511 -23.69 25.43 -7.98
CA ASP A 511 -24.72 26.48 -7.89
C ASP A 511 -25.08 27.01 -9.27
N ILE A 512 -24.07 27.20 -10.13
CA ILE A 512 -24.31 27.63 -11.53
C ILE A 512 -25.05 26.54 -12.30
N LEU A 513 -24.60 25.28 -12.24
CA LEU A 513 -25.23 24.17 -12.94
C LEU A 513 -26.65 23.88 -12.43
N HIS A 514 -26.89 24.07 -11.12
CA HIS A 514 -28.21 23.94 -10.54
C HIS A 514 -29.20 24.96 -11.19
N LYS A 515 -28.77 26.19 -11.37
CA LYS A 515 -29.58 27.24 -12.05
C LYS A 515 -29.85 26.92 -13.50
N PHE A 516 -28.94 26.22 -14.18
CA PHE A 516 -29.15 25.86 -15.60
C PHE A 516 -30.11 24.69 -15.78
N PHE A 517 -30.04 23.66 -14.89
CA PHE A 517 -30.69 22.39 -15.13
C PHE A 517 -31.93 22.12 -14.25
N THR A 518 -32.08 22.85 -13.14
CA THR A 518 -33.23 22.74 -12.26
C THR A 518 -34.07 24.04 -12.26
N LEU A 519 -35.31 23.92 -11.87
CA LEU A 519 -36.21 25.06 -11.72
C LEU A 519 -35.77 25.96 -10.56
N GLU A 520 -35.52 27.26 -10.79
CA GLU A 520 -35.52 28.22 -9.67
C GLU A 520 -36.98 28.42 -9.23
N LEU A 521 -37.33 27.88 -8.05
CA LEU A 521 -38.58 28.22 -7.36
C LEU A 521 -38.42 29.55 -6.62
#